data_8df60606204cade80df73abbc6a01215
#
_entry.id   8df60606204cade80df73abbc6a01215
#
_cell.length_a   1.000
_cell.length_b   1.000
_cell.length_c   1.000
_cell.angle_alpha   90.00
_cell.angle_beta   90.00
_cell.angle_gamma   90.00
#
_symmetry.space_group_name_H-M   'P 1'
#
loop_
_entity.id
_entity.type
_entity.pdbx_description
1 polymer ?
#
loop_
_entity_poly.entity_id
_entity_poly.type
_entity_poly.pdbx_seq_one_letter_code
_entity_poly.pdbx_strand_id
1 'polypeptide(L)'
;QNEGFSSRLSQLSQQAADTNTQYISDFATLEKDKQTAIIQQVEQSNFLLDEESTRILIDQQLNEAGWQADTTNLRYSKGTKPELNKNKAIAEWPTESGPADYVLFMGLTPVATVEAKRSRKNVYSAIDQAKRYASGLTANSDFEIEESWGEFKVPLTFATNGRAYLKQLEQESGIWFLDIRDNSNRRKALKGWYSPTEIKKYLKQTPQQADQKLDEMDFGYDLKLRDYQVDAIKAIEKTIKNGESKALVAMATGTGKTKTC
;
A
#
# COMPACT_ATOMS: atom_id res chain seq x y z
N GLN A 1 31.70 -24.40 27.16
CA GLN A 1 30.50 -24.95 26.50
C GLN A 1 29.68 -23.89 25.74
N ASN A 2 29.69 -22.62 26.17
CA ASN A 2 28.94 -21.53 25.51
C ASN A 2 29.55 -21.06 24.18
N GLU A 3 30.87 -21.08 24.02
CA GLU A 3 31.54 -20.63 22.78
C GLU A 3 31.24 -21.54 21.58
N GLY A 4 31.15 -22.86 21.82
CA GLY A 4 30.82 -23.82 20.78
C GLY A 4 29.36 -23.71 20.27
N PHE A 5 28.43 -23.30 21.15
CA PHE A 5 27.02 -23.14 20.79
C PHE A 5 26.79 -21.84 19.97
N SER A 6 27.45 -20.76 20.37
CA SER A 6 27.41 -19.49 19.64
C SER A 6 28.00 -19.59 18.23
N SER A 7 29.17 -20.32 18.11
CA SER A 7 29.78 -20.57 16.81
C SER A 7 28.90 -21.43 15.89
N ARG A 8 28.21 -22.42 16.44
CA ARG A 8 27.32 -23.31 15.69
C ARG A 8 26.03 -22.62 15.24
N LEU A 9 25.47 -21.73 16.10
CA LEU A 9 24.35 -20.86 15.75
C LEU A 9 24.74 -19.89 14.63
N SER A 10 25.91 -19.30 14.70
CA SER A 10 26.43 -18.39 13.66
C SER A 10 26.62 -19.12 12.32
N GLN A 11 27.15 -20.35 12.32
CA GLN A 11 27.27 -21.17 11.11
C GLN A 11 25.92 -21.57 10.51
N LEU A 12 24.97 -21.96 11.33
CA LEU A 12 23.61 -22.30 10.86
C LEU A 12 22.88 -21.07 10.30
N SER A 13 23.07 -19.90 10.93
CA SER A 13 22.53 -18.63 10.45
C SER A 13 23.14 -18.25 9.09
N GLN A 14 24.46 -18.42 8.94
CA GLN A 14 25.14 -18.16 7.67
C GLN A 14 24.70 -19.13 6.57
N GLN A 15 24.59 -20.42 6.86
CA GLN A 15 24.09 -21.42 5.91
C GLN A 15 22.64 -21.15 5.49
N ALA A 16 21.79 -20.72 6.43
CA ALA A 16 20.42 -20.34 6.11
C ALA A 16 20.37 -19.08 5.22
N ALA A 17 21.25 -18.09 5.47
CA ALA A 17 21.35 -16.90 4.64
C ALA A 17 21.85 -17.21 3.23
N ASP A 18 22.88 -18.05 3.11
CA ASP A 18 23.44 -18.48 1.83
C ASP A 18 22.42 -19.29 1.01
N THR A 19 21.70 -20.20 1.66
CA THR A 19 20.62 -20.97 1.04
C THR A 19 19.49 -20.08 0.57
N ASN A 20 19.12 -19.07 1.36
CA ASN A 20 18.07 -18.11 1.02
C ASN A 20 18.49 -17.23 -0.19
N THR A 21 19.74 -16.80 -0.23
CA THR A 21 20.30 -16.03 -1.35
C THR A 21 20.30 -16.86 -2.65
N GLN A 22 20.63 -18.15 -2.57
CA GLN A 22 20.57 -19.07 -3.71
C GLN A 22 19.12 -19.25 -4.20
N TYR A 23 18.17 -19.49 -3.28
CA TYR A 23 16.74 -19.59 -3.62
C TYR A 23 16.19 -18.35 -4.32
N ILE A 24 16.60 -17.15 -3.87
CA ILE A 24 16.20 -15.88 -4.47
C ILE A 24 16.75 -15.74 -5.88
N SER A 25 18.02 -16.10 -6.10
CA SER A 25 18.65 -16.10 -7.42
C SER A 25 17.94 -17.06 -8.38
N ASP A 26 17.67 -18.28 -7.91
CA ASP A 26 17.00 -19.31 -8.70
C ASP A 26 15.54 -18.92 -8.99
N PHE A 27 14.86 -18.29 -8.02
CA PHE A 27 13.49 -17.78 -8.18
C PHE A 27 13.39 -16.69 -9.25
N ALA A 28 14.34 -15.75 -9.29
CA ALA A 28 14.38 -14.69 -10.28
C ALA A 28 14.54 -15.19 -11.74
N THR A 29 15.04 -16.42 -11.91
CA THR A 29 15.23 -17.07 -13.22
C THR A 29 14.04 -17.92 -13.66
N LEU A 30 13.05 -18.16 -12.77
CA LEU A 30 11.88 -18.99 -13.10
C LEU A 30 10.89 -18.25 -13.99
N GLU A 31 10.14 -19.01 -14.80
CA GLU A 31 9.01 -18.50 -15.54
C GLU A 31 7.95 -17.90 -14.60
N LYS A 32 7.27 -16.85 -15.05
CA LYS A 32 6.34 -16.04 -14.25
C LYS A 32 5.22 -16.87 -13.57
N ASP A 33 4.73 -17.89 -14.24
CA ASP A 33 3.68 -18.78 -13.69
C ASP A 33 4.21 -19.65 -12.53
N LYS A 34 5.46 -20.10 -12.62
CA LYS A 34 6.11 -20.85 -11.54
C LYS A 34 6.44 -19.95 -10.35
N GLN A 35 6.84 -18.71 -10.60
CA GLN A 35 7.03 -17.71 -9.55
C GLN A 35 5.72 -17.47 -8.78
N THR A 36 4.61 -17.30 -9.49
CA THR A 36 3.28 -17.11 -8.88
C THR A 36 2.85 -18.30 -8.03
N ALA A 37 3.08 -19.53 -8.52
CA ALA A 37 2.75 -20.74 -7.77
C ALA A 37 3.59 -20.89 -6.48
N ILE A 38 4.88 -20.57 -6.53
CA ILE A 38 5.76 -20.60 -5.36
C ILE A 38 5.35 -19.51 -4.35
N ILE A 39 5.01 -18.31 -4.81
CA ILE A 39 4.50 -17.24 -3.94
C ILE A 39 3.23 -17.71 -3.21
N GLN A 40 2.27 -18.28 -3.93
CA GLN A 40 1.05 -18.82 -3.32
C GLN A 40 1.34 -19.92 -2.30
N GLN A 41 2.32 -20.78 -2.56
CA GLN A 41 2.71 -21.86 -1.66
C GLN A 41 3.43 -21.33 -0.41
N VAL A 42 4.28 -20.30 -0.54
CA VAL A 42 4.93 -19.61 0.57
C VAL A 42 3.92 -18.82 1.39
N GLU A 43 2.93 -18.20 0.76
CA GLU A 43 1.83 -17.51 1.42
C GLU A 43 0.94 -18.45 2.25
N GLN A 44 0.74 -19.69 1.80
CA GLN A 44 0.01 -20.74 2.51
C GLN A 44 0.85 -21.43 3.60
N SER A 45 2.17 -21.47 3.44
CA SER A 45 3.06 -21.99 4.47
C SER A 45 3.23 -20.96 5.58
N ASN A 46 3.07 -21.37 6.85
CA ASN A 46 3.29 -20.55 8.06
C ASN A 46 4.77 -20.13 8.23
N PHE A 47 5.53 -19.88 7.15
CA PHE A 47 6.93 -19.49 7.23
C PHE A 47 7.04 -18.09 7.85
N LEU A 48 7.81 -18.00 8.93
CA LEU A 48 8.21 -16.73 9.54
C LEU A 48 9.29 -16.12 8.62
N LEU A 49 8.89 -15.23 7.73
CA LEU A 49 9.84 -14.40 7.00
C LEU A 49 10.52 -13.46 8.00
N ASP A 50 11.84 -13.42 7.98
CA ASP A 50 12.61 -12.39 8.64
C ASP A 50 12.40 -11.03 7.96
N GLU A 51 13.00 -9.99 8.48
CA GLU A 51 12.82 -8.63 7.97
C GLU A 51 13.40 -8.48 6.56
N GLU A 52 14.52 -9.10 6.29
CA GLU A 52 15.21 -9.03 5.00
C GLU A 52 14.37 -9.73 3.91
N SER A 53 13.93 -10.95 4.16
CA SER A 53 13.06 -11.69 3.24
C SER A 53 11.72 -10.98 2.99
N THR A 54 11.18 -10.32 4.03
CA THR A 54 9.97 -9.50 3.87
C THR A 54 10.21 -8.32 2.94
N ARG A 55 11.34 -7.62 3.05
CA ARG A 55 11.69 -6.49 2.19
C ARG A 55 11.89 -6.92 0.73
N ILE A 56 12.52 -8.06 0.50
CA ILE A 56 12.67 -8.63 -0.85
C ILE A 56 11.32 -8.92 -1.49
N LEU A 57 10.39 -9.49 -0.74
CA LEU A 57 9.03 -9.74 -1.22
C LEU A 57 8.28 -8.43 -1.55
N ILE A 58 8.45 -7.41 -0.71
CA ILE A 58 7.87 -6.08 -0.96
C ILE A 58 8.49 -5.44 -2.21
N ASP A 59 9.81 -5.51 -2.38
CA ASP A 59 10.50 -5.01 -3.57
C ASP A 59 9.95 -5.65 -4.84
N GLN A 60 9.75 -6.98 -4.82
CA GLN A 60 9.19 -7.69 -5.95
C GLN A 60 7.77 -7.21 -6.28
N GLN A 61 6.90 -7.11 -5.27
CA GLN A 61 5.54 -6.62 -5.44
C GLN A 61 5.49 -5.18 -5.98
N LEU A 62 6.37 -4.31 -5.50
CA LEU A 62 6.50 -2.94 -5.98
C LEU A 62 6.98 -2.90 -7.44
N ASN A 63 7.95 -3.75 -7.81
CA ASN A 63 8.43 -3.86 -9.20
C ASN A 63 7.32 -4.37 -10.14
N GLU A 64 6.52 -5.35 -9.72
CA GLU A 64 5.36 -5.85 -10.47
C GLU A 64 4.30 -4.76 -10.68
N ALA A 65 4.15 -3.84 -9.72
CA ALA A 65 3.26 -2.68 -9.82
C ALA A 65 3.85 -1.52 -10.65
N GLY A 66 5.10 -1.63 -11.15
CA GLY A 66 5.73 -0.63 -12.01
C GLY A 66 6.59 0.40 -11.28
N TRP A 67 6.93 0.15 -10.02
CA TRP A 67 7.94 0.91 -9.29
C TRP A 67 9.32 0.30 -9.50
N GLN A 68 10.36 1.10 -9.40
CA GLN A 68 11.74 0.60 -9.28
C GLN A 68 12.03 0.43 -7.78
N ALA A 69 12.06 -0.79 -7.30
CA ALA A 69 12.32 -1.14 -5.91
C ALA A 69 13.47 -2.14 -5.80
N ASP A 70 14.41 -1.85 -4.94
CA ASP A 70 15.54 -2.71 -4.58
C ASP A 70 16.10 -2.20 -3.25
N THR A 71 15.66 -2.78 -2.16
CA THR A 71 16.08 -2.38 -0.81
C THR A 71 17.59 -2.43 -0.62
N THR A 72 18.29 -3.28 -1.36
CA THR A 72 19.74 -3.39 -1.27
C THR A 72 20.45 -2.27 -2.01
N ASN A 73 20.02 -1.91 -3.21
CA ASN A 73 20.74 -0.97 -4.08
C ASN A 73 20.08 0.41 -4.15
N LEU A 74 18.73 0.49 -4.12
CA LEU A 74 17.97 1.74 -4.15
C LEU A 74 17.68 2.23 -2.71
N ARG A 75 18.74 2.58 -2.00
CA ARG A 75 18.73 2.98 -0.60
C ARG A 75 19.32 4.39 -0.44
N TYR A 76 18.74 5.20 0.43
CA TYR A 76 19.24 6.57 0.69
C TYR A 76 20.71 6.57 1.15
N SER A 77 21.10 5.67 2.04
CA SER A 77 22.47 5.56 2.55
C SER A 77 23.51 5.22 1.48
N LYS A 78 23.09 4.70 0.33
CA LYS A 78 23.92 4.47 -0.86
C LYS A 78 23.93 5.63 -1.85
N GLY A 79 23.37 6.77 -1.48
CA GLY A 79 23.31 7.96 -2.33
C GLY A 79 22.22 7.90 -3.40
N THR A 80 21.26 6.96 -3.29
CA THR A 80 20.15 6.91 -4.24
C THR A 80 19.27 8.15 -4.11
N LYS A 81 18.96 8.78 -5.24
CA LYS A 81 18.15 10.00 -5.36
C LYS A 81 16.94 9.75 -6.26
N PRO A 82 15.86 10.56 -6.09
CA PRO A 82 14.79 10.61 -7.08
C PRO A 82 15.34 11.10 -8.43
N GLU A 83 14.74 10.67 -9.52
CA GLU A 83 15.15 11.00 -10.88
C GLU A 83 13.94 11.34 -11.75
N LEU A 84 14.08 12.35 -12.59
CA LEU A 84 13.07 12.71 -13.59
C LEU A 84 12.70 11.48 -14.43
N ASN A 85 11.40 11.33 -14.70
CA ASN A 85 10.83 10.24 -15.52
C ASN A 85 11.04 8.81 -14.99
N LYS A 86 11.46 8.66 -13.72
CA LYS A 86 11.53 7.36 -13.04
C LYS A 86 10.60 7.32 -11.85
N ASN A 87 10.03 6.15 -11.58
CA ASN A 87 9.18 5.92 -10.43
C ASN A 87 9.92 5.01 -9.46
N LYS A 88 10.45 5.57 -8.38
CA LYS A 88 11.34 4.86 -7.47
C LYS A 88 10.71 4.65 -6.10
N ALA A 89 10.89 3.47 -5.53
CA ALA A 89 10.75 3.21 -4.10
C ALA A 89 12.15 3.25 -3.48
N ILE A 90 12.48 4.34 -2.79
CA ILE A 90 13.80 4.51 -2.19
C ILE A 90 13.73 4.07 -0.73
N ALA A 91 14.55 3.08 -0.37
CA ALA A 91 14.58 2.51 0.97
C ALA A 91 15.34 3.39 1.96
N GLU A 92 14.93 3.31 3.23
CA GLU A 92 15.54 3.98 4.38
C GLU A 92 15.70 5.49 4.18
N TRP A 93 14.67 6.13 3.66
CA TRP A 93 14.66 7.57 3.49
C TRP A 93 14.58 8.29 4.83
N PRO A 94 15.46 9.27 5.11
CA PRO A 94 15.48 9.95 6.40
C PRO A 94 14.23 10.81 6.63
N THR A 95 13.70 10.73 7.83
CA THR A 95 12.64 11.60 8.33
C THR A 95 12.97 12.04 9.76
N GLU A 96 12.27 13.05 10.27
CA GLU A 96 12.42 13.50 11.66
C GLU A 96 12.12 12.40 12.70
N SER A 97 11.29 11.43 12.32
CA SER A 97 10.89 10.30 13.18
C SER A 97 11.74 9.03 12.99
N GLY A 98 12.87 9.13 12.30
CA GLY A 98 13.70 8.02 11.87
C GLY A 98 13.51 7.68 10.39
N PRO A 99 14.28 6.72 9.84
CA PRO A 99 14.18 6.36 8.43
C PRO A 99 12.85 5.70 8.13
N ALA A 100 12.16 6.16 7.08
CA ALA A 100 11.02 5.45 6.51
C ALA A 100 11.50 4.21 5.77
N ASP A 101 10.79 3.08 5.89
CA ASP A 101 11.20 1.87 5.17
C ASP A 101 11.27 2.10 3.67
N TYR A 102 10.29 2.82 3.09
CA TYR A 102 10.40 3.36 1.73
C TYR A 102 9.68 4.71 1.62
N VAL A 103 10.18 5.53 0.70
CA VAL A 103 9.43 6.67 0.13
C VAL A 103 9.28 6.42 -1.37
N LEU A 104 8.04 6.53 -1.85
CA LEU A 104 7.72 6.37 -3.26
C LEU A 104 7.81 7.72 -3.96
N PHE A 105 8.64 7.79 -5.01
CA PHE A 105 8.84 8.99 -5.82
C PHE A 105 8.32 8.79 -7.24
N MET A 106 7.52 9.72 -7.72
CA MET A 106 7.15 9.85 -9.13
C MET A 106 7.95 11.00 -9.74
N GLY A 107 8.99 10.66 -10.50
CA GLY A 107 9.98 11.66 -10.88
C GLY A 107 10.69 12.19 -9.63
N LEU A 108 10.64 13.52 -9.43
CA LEU A 108 11.20 14.19 -8.25
C LEU A 108 10.18 14.37 -7.12
N THR A 109 8.90 14.06 -7.33
CA THR A 109 7.83 14.30 -6.36
C THR A 109 7.64 13.09 -5.45
N PRO A 110 7.79 13.23 -4.11
CA PRO A 110 7.44 12.18 -3.17
C PRO A 110 5.92 12.08 -3.06
N VAL A 111 5.37 10.88 -3.24
CA VAL A 111 3.92 10.67 -3.27
C VAL A 111 3.39 9.79 -2.15
N ALA A 112 4.25 8.99 -1.54
CA ALA A 112 3.84 8.12 -0.44
C ALA A 112 5.00 7.71 0.47
N THR A 113 4.67 7.44 1.73
CA THR A 113 5.54 6.72 2.67
C THR A 113 5.03 5.30 2.86
N VAL A 114 5.94 4.37 3.08
CA VAL A 114 5.66 2.95 3.31
C VAL A 114 6.31 2.50 4.60
N GLU A 115 5.55 1.77 5.40
CA GLU A 115 6.06 1.02 6.56
C GLU A 115 6.00 -0.47 6.27
N ALA A 116 7.13 -1.15 6.38
CA ALA A 116 7.28 -2.59 6.23
C ALA A 116 7.35 -3.28 7.60
N LYS A 117 6.46 -4.20 7.87
CA LYS A 117 6.45 -4.98 9.10
C LYS A 117 6.87 -6.43 8.84
N ARG A 118 7.51 -7.03 9.83
CA ARG A 118 7.74 -8.48 9.81
C ARG A 118 6.42 -9.24 9.77
N SER A 119 6.46 -10.44 9.20
CA SER A 119 5.36 -11.41 9.27
C SER A 119 4.75 -11.48 10.68
N ARG A 120 3.42 -11.58 10.78
CA ARG A 120 2.63 -11.62 12.03
C ARG A 120 2.62 -10.34 12.88
N LYS A 121 3.11 -9.23 12.38
CA LYS A 121 2.92 -7.93 13.04
C LYS A 121 1.65 -7.26 12.53
N ASN A 122 1.02 -6.46 13.38
CA ASN A 122 -0.16 -5.68 13.02
C ASN A 122 0.19 -4.64 11.96
N VAL A 123 -0.27 -4.86 10.74
CA VAL A 123 -0.04 -3.97 9.59
C VAL A 123 -1.02 -2.80 9.61
N TYR A 124 -2.25 -3.03 10.09
CA TYR A 124 -3.26 -1.98 10.20
C TYR A 124 -2.79 -0.80 11.08
N SER A 125 -2.18 -1.09 12.22
CA SER A 125 -1.63 -0.06 13.12
C SER A 125 -0.34 0.57 12.60
N ALA A 126 0.40 -0.13 11.72
CA ALA A 126 1.64 0.37 11.13
C ALA A 126 1.43 1.61 10.24
N ILE A 127 0.22 1.84 9.75
CA ILE A 127 -0.16 3.10 9.06
C ILE A 127 0.14 4.34 9.90
N ASP A 128 0.00 4.27 11.23
CA ASP A 128 0.32 5.42 12.09
C ASP A 128 1.81 5.75 12.10
N GLN A 129 2.66 4.74 11.92
CA GLN A 129 4.09 4.95 11.75
C GLN A 129 4.39 5.57 10.39
N ALA A 130 3.79 5.07 9.32
CA ALA A 130 3.91 5.65 7.99
C ALA A 130 3.42 7.12 7.95
N LYS A 131 2.37 7.46 8.70
CA LYS A 131 1.92 8.87 8.86
C LYS A 131 2.97 9.76 9.52
N ARG A 132 3.65 9.27 10.56
CA ARG A 132 4.73 10.05 11.20
C ARG A 132 5.88 10.32 10.23
N TYR A 133 6.21 9.38 9.36
CA TYR A 133 7.19 9.61 8.29
C TYR A 133 6.70 10.66 7.30
N ALA A 134 5.42 10.63 6.95
CA ALA A 134 4.82 11.59 6.03
C ALA A 134 4.85 13.02 6.56
N SER A 135 4.69 13.24 7.88
CA SER A 135 4.83 14.56 8.49
C SER A 135 6.31 14.97 8.63
N GLY A 136 7.17 14.01 9.00
CA GLY A 136 8.59 14.25 9.24
C GLY A 136 9.49 14.21 7.99
N LEU A 137 8.95 14.07 6.78
CA LEU A 137 9.77 14.06 5.56
C LEU A 137 10.50 15.38 5.40
N THR A 138 11.80 15.34 5.20
CA THR A 138 12.63 16.54 5.05
C THR A 138 12.95 16.75 3.59
N ALA A 139 12.60 17.94 3.06
CA ALA A 139 13.04 18.38 1.75
C ALA A 139 14.56 18.55 1.75
N ASN A 140 15.18 18.21 0.64
CA ASN A 140 16.61 18.41 0.43
C ASN A 140 16.84 18.98 -0.99
N SER A 141 18.10 19.15 -1.39
CA SER A 141 18.44 19.67 -2.72
C SER A 141 18.02 18.77 -3.88
N ASP A 142 17.57 17.55 -3.62
CA ASP A 142 17.27 16.57 -4.64
C ASP A 142 15.80 16.56 -5.06
N PHE A 143 14.92 17.15 -4.25
CA PHE A 143 13.49 17.28 -4.54
C PHE A 143 12.87 18.41 -3.71
N GLU A 144 11.77 18.94 -4.19
CA GLU A 144 10.95 19.93 -3.50
C GLU A 144 9.63 19.31 -3.06
N ILE A 145 9.11 19.78 -1.91
CA ILE A 145 7.77 19.48 -1.48
C ILE A 145 6.87 20.56 -2.08
N GLU A 146 6.21 20.21 -3.20
CA GLU A 146 5.40 21.17 -3.96
C GLU A 146 4.12 21.56 -3.21
N GLU A 147 3.54 20.61 -2.46
CA GLU A 147 2.31 20.81 -1.70
C GLU A 147 2.43 20.16 -0.31
N SER A 148 1.65 20.67 0.63
CA SER A 148 1.47 20.05 1.94
C SER A 148 -0.03 19.87 2.23
N TRP A 149 -0.34 18.79 2.95
CA TRP A 149 -1.72 18.45 3.35
C TRP A 149 -1.82 18.53 4.87
N GLY A 150 -2.06 19.77 5.39
CA GLY A 150 -1.97 20.05 6.80
C GLY A 150 -0.54 19.85 7.32
N GLU A 151 -0.35 18.92 8.24
CA GLU A 151 0.97 18.56 8.78
C GLU A 151 1.78 17.61 7.88
N PHE A 152 1.16 17.02 6.84
CA PHE A 152 1.80 16.00 6.01
C PHE A 152 2.44 16.58 4.76
N LYS A 153 3.62 16.08 4.43
CA LYS A 153 4.44 16.50 3.28
C LYS A 153 4.32 15.56 2.08
N VAL A 154 3.61 14.43 2.23
CA VAL A 154 3.21 13.51 1.16
C VAL A 154 1.75 13.12 1.33
N PRO A 155 1.02 12.85 0.23
CA PRO A 155 -0.43 12.66 0.28
C PRO A 155 -0.88 11.27 0.72
N LEU A 156 -0.04 10.26 0.60
CA LEU A 156 -0.44 8.86 0.76
C LEU A 156 0.46 8.11 1.73
N THR A 157 -0.10 7.11 2.41
CA THR A 157 0.67 6.21 3.26
C THR A 157 0.26 4.77 3.03
N PHE A 158 1.24 3.88 3.09
CA PHE A 158 1.07 2.44 3.00
C PHE A 158 1.72 1.74 4.18
N ALA A 159 1.19 0.57 4.53
CA ALA A 159 1.84 -0.36 5.43
C ALA A 159 1.61 -1.79 4.92
N THR A 160 2.61 -2.65 5.04
CA THR A 160 2.53 -4.04 4.61
C THR A 160 3.52 -4.92 5.36
N ASN A 161 3.31 -6.23 5.30
CA ASN A 161 4.29 -7.24 5.69
C ASN A 161 4.56 -8.22 4.52
N GLY A 162 4.29 -7.80 3.30
CA GLY A 162 4.49 -8.59 2.09
C GLY A 162 3.47 -9.72 1.87
N ARG A 163 2.62 -10.04 2.86
CA ARG A 163 1.62 -11.10 2.74
C ARG A 163 0.40 -10.63 1.95
N ALA A 164 -0.21 -11.53 1.19
CA ALA A 164 -1.51 -11.28 0.59
C ALA A 164 -2.58 -11.03 1.68
N TYR A 165 -3.61 -10.27 1.35
CA TYR A 165 -4.70 -10.01 2.28
C TYR A 165 -5.48 -11.29 2.59
N LEU A 166 -5.59 -11.59 3.88
CA LEU A 166 -6.35 -12.73 4.40
C LEU A 166 -7.40 -12.20 5.38
N LYS A 167 -8.68 -12.45 5.09
CA LYS A 167 -9.79 -11.99 5.94
C LYS A 167 -9.71 -12.51 7.39
N GLN A 168 -9.17 -13.71 7.58
CA GLN A 168 -8.97 -14.32 8.91
C GLN A 168 -7.84 -13.65 9.70
N LEU A 169 -6.91 -12.98 9.01
CA LEU A 169 -5.77 -12.27 9.55
C LEU A 169 -5.79 -10.81 9.09
N GLU A 170 -6.96 -10.20 9.11
CA GLU A 170 -7.20 -8.89 8.49
C GLU A 170 -6.15 -7.84 8.88
N GLN A 171 -5.82 -7.73 10.17
CA GLN A 171 -4.88 -6.72 10.65
C GLN A 171 -3.39 -7.13 10.51
N GLU A 172 -3.11 -8.39 10.18
CA GLU A 172 -1.77 -8.96 10.09
C GLU A 172 -1.42 -9.38 8.65
N SER A 173 -2.14 -8.90 7.66
CA SER A 173 -1.95 -9.26 6.26
C SER A 173 -2.34 -8.14 5.30
N GLY A 174 -1.91 -8.26 4.06
CA GLY A 174 -2.26 -7.34 2.99
C GLY A 174 -1.40 -6.07 2.93
N ILE A 175 -1.79 -5.23 2.01
CA ILE A 175 -1.26 -3.88 1.83
C ILE A 175 -2.33 -2.93 2.34
N TRP A 176 -2.06 -2.26 3.44
CA TRP A 176 -2.94 -1.23 3.99
C TRP A 176 -2.57 0.13 3.42
N PHE A 177 -3.59 0.91 3.12
CA PHE A 177 -3.49 2.20 2.47
C PHE A 177 -4.32 3.24 3.21
N LEU A 178 -3.81 4.47 3.27
CA LEU A 178 -4.53 5.63 3.74
C LEU A 178 -4.15 6.85 2.89
N ASP A 179 -5.14 7.53 2.36
CA ASP A 179 -5.02 8.88 1.81
C ASP A 179 -5.14 9.88 2.97
N ILE A 180 -4.07 10.59 3.25
CA ILE A 180 -3.98 11.52 4.37
C ILE A 180 -4.29 12.97 3.99
N ARG A 181 -4.71 13.23 2.76
CA ARG A 181 -5.13 14.56 2.30
C ARG A 181 -6.41 15.04 3.00
N ASP A 182 -7.24 14.09 3.47
CA ASP A 182 -8.46 14.38 4.19
C ASP A 182 -8.54 13.50 5.45
N ASN A 183 -8.81 14.12 6.59
CA ASN A 183 -8.92 13.43 7.89
C ASN A 183 -10.14 12.50 7.99
N SER A 184 -11.13 12.65 7.12
CA SER A 184 -12.30 11.75 7.04
C SER A 184 -11.96 10.42 6.38
N ASN A 185 -10.87 10.34 5.61
CA ASN A 185 -10.45 9.13 4.93
C ASN A 185 -10.12 8.00 5.91
N ARG A 186 -10.47 6.78 5.53
CA ARG A 186 -10.27 5.58 6.35
C ARG A 186 -9.24 4.66 5.72
N ARG A 187 -8.54 3.94 6.59
CA ARG A 187 -7.62 2.88 6.16
C ARG A 187 -8.38 1.80 5.42
N LYS A 188 -7.83 1.33 4.32
CA LYS A 188 -8.39 0.23 3.54
C LYS A 188 -7.30 -0.76 3.14
N ALA A 189 -7.66 -2.04 3.14
CA ALA A 189 -6.80 -3.09 2.58
C ALA A 189 -6.93 -3.10 1.06
N LEU A 190 -5.80 -3.20 0.38
CA LEU A 190 -5.71 -3.30 -1.07
C LEU A 190 -5.42 -4.75 -1.47
N LYS A 191 -5.84 -5.13 -2.68
CA LYS A 191 -5.49 -6.42 -3.29
C LYS A 191 -4.08 -6.45 -3.88
N GLY A 192 -3.50 -5.29 -4.14
CA GLY A 192 -2.16 -5.10 -4.70
C GLY A 192 -1.73 -3.65 -4.57
N TRP A 193 -0.48 -3.37 -4.88
CA TRP A 193 0.05 -2.01 -4.89
C TRP A 193 -0.59 -1.18 -6.01
N TYR A 194 -0.82 0.08 -5.75
CA TYR A 194 -1.11 1.02 -6.82
C TYR A 194 0.15 1.24 -7.67
N SER A 195 -0.02 1.14 -8.99
CA SER A 195 0.99 1.57 -9.94
C SER A 195 1.19 3.09 -9.91
N PRO A 196 2.32 3.61 -10.40
CA PRO A 196 2.52 5.06 -10.55
C PRO A 196 1.40 5.75 -11.35
N THR A 197 0.89 5.09 -12.39
CA THR A 197 -0.20 5.61 -13.22
C THR A 197 -1.51 5.70 -12.43
N GLU A 198 -1.83 4.69 -11.62
CA GLU A 198 -3.01 4.69 -10.76
C GLU A 198 -2.90 5.76 -9.67
N ILE A 199 -1.73 5.90 -9.01
CA ILE A 199 -1.50 6.98 -8.05
C ILE A 199 -1.67 8.35 -8.71
N LYS A 200 -1.10 8.55 -9.90
CA LYS A 200 -1.27 9.81 -10.64
C LYS A 200 -2.74 10.12 -10.94
N LYS A 201 -3.52 9.10 -11.31
CA LYS A 201 -4.96 9.23 -11.52
C LYS A 201 -5.70 9.51 -10.22
N TYR A 202 -5.33 8.81 -9.15
CA TYR A 202 -5.94 8.95 -7.83
C TYR A 202 -5.70 10.35 -7.23
N LEU A 203 -4.48 10.87 -7.33
CA LEU A 203 -4.13 12.20 -6.82
C LEU A 203 -4.84 13.35 -7.57
N LYS A 204 -5.21 13.14 -8.83
CA LYS A 204 -6.01 14.10 -9.59
C LYS A 204 -7.48 14.17 -9.15
N GLN A 205 -7.97 13.17 -8.42
CA GLN A 205 -9.35 13.14 -7.91
C GLN A 205 -9.38 13.84 -6.55
N THR A 206 -10.15 14.89 -6.45
CA THR A 206 -10.45 15.54 -5.17
C THR A 206 -11.85 15.13 -4.68
N PRO A 207 -12.11 15.10 -3.36
CA PRO A 207 -13.46 14.87 -2.84
C PRO A 207 -14.49 15.80 -3.48
N GLN A 208 -14.14 17.08 -3.67
CA GLN A 208 -15.00 18.08 -4.29
C GLN A 208 -15.37 17.73 -5.75
N GLN A 209 -14.40 17.25 -6.53
CA GLN A 209 -14.66 16.78 -7.90
C GLN A 209 -15.51 15.51 -7.93
N ALA A 210 -15.35 14.62 -6.94
CA ALA A 210 -16.18 13.43 -6.81
C ALA A 210 -17.61 13.81 -6.46
N ASP A 211 -17.81 14.72 -5.51
CA ASP A 211 -19.13 15.25 -5.13
C ASP A 211 -19.81 15.94 -6.29
N GLN A 212 -19.08 16.80 -7.03
CA GLN A 212 -19.62 17.46 -8.21
C GLN A 212 -20.04 16.43 -9.28
N LYS A 213 -19.27 15.41 -9.53
CA LYS A 213 -19.64 14.33 -10.46
C LYS A 213 -20.89 13.58 -10.00
N LEU A 214 -21.04 13.32 -8.70
CA LEU A 214 -22.26 12.70 -8.16
C LEU A 214 -23.48 13.61 -8.37
N ASP A 215 -23.33 14.93 -8.19
CA ASP A 215 -24.42 15.88 -8.41
C ASP A 215 -24.83 16.02 -9.89
N GLU A 216 -23.87 15.87 -10.80
CA GLU A 216 -24.07 15.94 -12.25
C GLU A 216 -24.54 14.61 -12.88
N MET A 217 -24.48 13.49 -12.13
CA MET A 217 -24.86 12.18 -12.66
C MET A 217 -26.36 12.07 -12.91
N ASP A 218 -26.74 11.70 -14.13
CA ASP A 218 -28.09 11.27 -14.44
C ASP A 218 -28.34 9.85 -13.89
N PHE A 219 -29.40 9.70 -13.11
CA PHE A 219 -29.82 8.41 -12.54
C PHE A 219 -30.51 7.49 -13.56
N GLY A 220 -30.56 7.86 -14.81
CA GLY A 220 -31.21 7.09 -15.87
C GLY A 220 -30.56 5.74 -16.12
N TYR A 221 -29.25 5.65 -16.22
CA TYR A 221 -28.46 4.45 -16.50
C TYR A 221 -29.10 3.48 -17.53
N ASP A 222 -30.00 3.98 -18.39
CA ASP A 222 -30.87 3.18 -19.27
C ASP A 222 -31.74 2.12 -18.56
N LEU A 223 -31.82 2.17 -17.22
CA LEU A 223 -32.46 1.15 -16.40
C LEU A 223 -33.96 1.47 -16.11
N LYS A 224 -34.49 2.63 -16.49
CA LYS A 224 -35.85 3.09 -16.16
C LYS A 224 -36.16 2.84 -14.68
N LEU A 225 -35.41 3.51 -13.81
CA LEU A 225 -35.60 3.44 -12.36
C LEU A 225 -36.95 4.09 -11.98
N ARG A 226 -37.59 3.58 -10.94
CA ARG A 226 -38.75 4.17 -10.33
C ARG A 226 -38.35 5.26 -9.35
N ASP A 227 -39.19 6.24 -9.08
CA ASP A 227 -38.88 7.40 -8.25
C ASP A 227 -38.29 7.01 -6.88
N TYR A 228 -38.87 6.03 -6.19
CA TYR A 228 -38.36 5.58 -4.90
C TYR A 228 -36.99 4.89 -4.98
N GLN A 229 -36.62 4.34 -6.15
CA GLN A 229 -35.27 3.79 -6.37
C GLN A 229 -34.26 4.91 -6.55
N VAL A 230 -34.63 5.94 -7.27
CA VAL A 230 -33.82 7.18 -7.40
C VAL A 230 -33.65 7.85 -6.04
N ASP A 231 -34.71 7.96 -5.25
CA ASP A 231 -34.66 8.52 -3.90
C ASP A 231 -33.75 7.72 -2.98
N ALA A 232 -33.76 6.39 -3.08
CA ALA A 232 -32.87 5.54 -2.31
C ALA A 232 -31.40 5.76 -2.70
N ILE A 233 -31.08 5.90 -4.00
CA ILE A 233 -29.73 6.19 -4.48
C ILE A 233 -29.27 7.57 -3.95
N LYS A 234 -30.10 8.61 -4.11
CA LYS A 234 -29.80 9.95 -3.58
C LYS A 234 -29.56 9.96 -2.07
N ALA A 235 -30.31 9.17 -1.31
CA ALA A 235 -30.12 9.05 0.13
C ALA A 235 -28.77 8.38 0.46
N ILE A 236 -28.35 7.37 -0.30
CA ILE A 236 -27.03 6.73 -0.15
C ILE A 236 -25.92 7.74 -0.47
N GLU A 237 -26.01 8.46 -1.58
CA GLU A 237 -25.02 9.46 -1.99
C GLU A 237 -24.89 10.57 -0.95
N LYS A 238 -26.01 11.06 -0.41
CA LYS A 238 -26.01 12.03 0.68
C LYS A 238 -25.29 11.49 1.93
N THR A 239 -25.49 10.21 2.25
CA THR A 239 -24.82 9.55 3.37
C THR A 239 -23.30 9.49 3.14
N ILE A 240 -22.87 9.17 1.90
CA ILE A 240 -21.46 9.15 1.51
C ILE A 240 -20.85 10.55 1.61
N LYS A 241 -21.53 11.59 1.08
CA LYS A 241 -21.09 13.00 1.17
C LYS A 241 -20.93 13.49 2.60
N ASN A 242 -21.74 12.98 3.52
CA ASN A 242 -21.63 13.28 4.95
C ASN A 242 -20.48 12.51 5.65
N GLY A 243 -19.66 11.75 4.91
CA GLY A 243 -18.53 10.98 5.46
C GLY A 243 -18.94 9.70 6.18
N GLU A 244 -20.19 9.27 6.05
CA GLU A 244 -20.67 8.03 6.65
C GLU A 244 -20.14 6.82 5.87
N SER A 245 -19.59 5.82 6.57
CA SER A 245 -18.99 4.63 5.96
C SER A 245 -19.99 3.47 5.76
N LYS A 246 -21.20 3.60 6.27
CA LYS A 246 -22.24 2.56 6.22
C LYS A 246 -23.60 3.19 6.05
N ALA A 247 -24.39 2.64 5.14
CA ALA A 247 -25.79 2.98 4.95
C ALA A 247 -26.64 1.71 5.01
N LEU A 248 -27.80 1.78 5.63
CA LEU A 248 -28.79 0.71 5.60
C LEU A 248 -29.96 1.14 4.70
N VAL A 249 -30.18 0.40 3.63
CA VAL A 249 -31.28 0.61 2.72
C VAL A 249 -32.34 -0.49 2.91
N ALA A 250 -33.48 -0.13 3.48
CA ALA A 250 -34.60 -1.03 3.66
C ALA A 250 -35.56 -0.92 2.48
N MET A 251 -35.72 -1.98 1.72
CA MET A 251 -36.64 -2.06 0.58
C MET A 251 -37.47 -3.34 0.66
N ALA A 252 -38.77 -3.25 0.39
CA ALA A 252 -39.69 -4.38 0.41
C ALA A 252 -39.32 -5.44 -0.65
N THR A 253 -39.81 -6.66 -0.49
CA THR A 253 -39.65 -7.71 -1.49
C THR A 253 -40.39 -7.33 -2.78
N GLY A 254 -39.77 -7.58 -3.94
CA GLY A 254 -40.34 -7.25 -5.25
C GLY A 254 -40.14 -5.80 -5.70
N THR A 255 -39.54 -4.92 -4.90
CA THR A 255 -39.33 -3.49 -5.25
C THR A 255 -38.09 -3.25 -6.12
N GLY A 256 -37.37 -4.30 -6.54
CA GLY A 256 -36.24 -4.19 -7.43
C GLY A 256 -34.93 -3.77 -6.74
N LYS A 257 -34.66 -4.30 -5.54
CA LYS A 257 -33.39 -4.09 -4.80
C LYS A 257 -32.16 -4.27 -5.68
N THR A 258 -32.10 -5.37 -6.44
CA THR A 258 -30.99 -5.69 -7.35
C THR A 258 -30.82 -4.64 -8.47
N LYS A 259 -31.88 -3.91 -8.81
CA LYS A 259 -31.85 -2.86 -9.83
C LYS A 259 -31.40 -1.52 -9.24
N THR A 260 -31.55 -1.34 -7.94
CA THR A 260 -31.13 -0.14 -7.20
C THR A 260 -29.65 -0.23 -6.79
N CYS A 261 -29.12 -1.44 -6.56
CA CYS A 261 -27.70 -1.70 -6.26
C CYS A 261 -26.92 -2.02 -7.53
#